data_7a360fda6883415fff6ad3b73f35cd05
#
_entry.id   7a360fda6883415fff6ad3b73f35cd05
#
_cell.length_a   1.000
_cell.length_b   1.000
_cell.length_c   1.000
_cell.angle_alpha   90.00
_cell.angle_beta   90.00
_cell.angle_gamma   90.00
#
_symmetry.space_group_name_H-M   'P 1'
#
loop_
_entity.id
_entity.type
_entity.pdbx_description
1 polymer ?
#
loop_
_entity_poly.entity_id
_entity_poly.type
_entity_poly.pdbx_seq_one_letter_code
_entity_poly.pdbx_strand_id
1 'polypeptide(L)'
;MQEIKITEQEAGQRFDKLLCKYLNKAPKSFLYKMLRKKNITLNGKKASGNEKLAKGDCVKLFLSDETIQKFSEAFSGYTNVSLDILYEDEDIILINKPVGMLSQKAARSDESLVEHLISYLIQSHALTEEDLRTFRPSICNRLDRNTSGIVAAGKSMAGLQSLSQMFHDRTIGKYYLCLTAGIIEKPSQVEGWLFKDERTNKVEILFQERPGSARIITEYRPIKSHDGVTLLEVHLITGKTHQIRAHLASVGHPLIGDHKYGASQINREYEQKYHLQSQLLHAARLQFPVCTQTLCNVSKKEFTAPLPKQFYRIAAEKGVL
;
A
#
# COMPACT_ATOMS: atom_id res chain seq x y z
N MET A 1 -29.30 -8.64 21.58
CA MET A 1 -27.97 -9.08 22.01
C MET A 1 -27.36 -9.84 20.86
N GLN A 2 -26.15 -9.47 20.40
CA GLN A 2 -25.44 -10.19 19.35
C GLN A 2 -24.15 -10.80 19.91
N GLU A 3 -23.74 -11.93 19.32
CA GLU A 3 -22.55 -12.68 19.70
C GLU A 3 -21.70 -12.92 18.45
N ILE A 4 -20.37 -12.67 18.55
CA ILE A 4 -19.40 -12.94 17.51
C ILE A 4 -18.41 -13.96 18.08
N LYS A 5 -18.35 -15.15 17.47
CA LYS A 5 -17.32 -16.15 17.75
C LYS A 5 -16.11 -15.87 16.87
N ILE A 6 -14.95 -15.77 17.50
CA ILE A 6 -13.69 -15.51 16.81
C ILE A 6 -13.20 -16.80 16.16
N THR A 7 -13.11 -16.79 14.84
CA THR A 7 -12.56 -17.86 14.01
C THR A 7 -11.08 -17.59 13.72
N GLU A 8 -10.46 -18.38 12.87
CA GLU A 8 -9.11 -18.11 12.38
C GLU A 8 -9.03 -16.81 11.58
N GLN A 9 -10.11 -16.44 10.92
CA GLN A 9 -10.20 -15.23 10.10
C GLN A 9 -10.12 -13.94 10.92
N GLU A 10 -10.58 -13.93 12.17
CA GLU A 10 -10.52 -12.78 13.07
C GLU A 10 -9.37 -12.86 14.09
N ALA A 11 -8.81 -14.04 14.30
CA ALA A 11 -7.76 -14.25 15.30
C ALA A 11 -6.51 -13.39 14.99
N GLY A 12 -5.82 -12.97 16.05
CA GLY A 12 -4.62 -12.17 15.94
C GLY A 12 -4.85 -10.66 15.84
N GLN A 13 -6.05 -10.17 15.51
CA GLN A 13 -6.33 -8.74 15.52
C GLN A 13 -6.63 -8.21 16.92
N ARG A 14 -6.46 -6.90 17.11
CA ARG A 14 -6.86 -6.26 18.38
C ARG A 14 -8.37 -6.13 18.44
N PHE A 15 -8.92 -6.27 19.64
CA PHE A 15 -10.35 -6.22 19.88
C PHE A 15 -10.99 -4.88 19.46
N ASP A 16 -10.35 -3.75 19.73
CA ASP A 16 -10.83 -2.44 19.27
C ASP A 16 -10.90 -2.34 17.74
N LYS A 17 -9.99 -3.01 17.01
CA LYS A 17 -9.98 -3.03 15.55
C LYS A 17 -11.13 -3.85 14.97
N LEU A 18 -11.46 -5.00 15.60
CA LEU A 18 -12.66 -5.76 15.24
C LEU A 18 -13.90 -4.90 15.45
N LEU A 19 -14.04 -4.26 16.61
CA LEU A 19 -15.20 -3.42 16.92
C LEU A 19 -15.34 -2.23 15.96
N CYS A 20 -14.22 -1.60 15.55
CA CYS A 20 -14.23 -0.52 14.56
C CYS A 20 -14.67 -0.98 13.16
N LYS A 21 -14.53 -2.27 12.83
CA LYS A 21 -15.04 -2.83 11.58
C LYS A 21 -16.52 -3.18 11.70
N TYR A 22 -16.88 -3.84 12.77
CA TYR A 22 -18.25 -4.32 13.03
C TYR A 22 -19.23 -3.17 13.21
N LEU A 23 -18.84 -2.14 13.95
CA LEU A 23 -19.59 -0.90 14.17
C LEU A 23 -18.88 0.26 13.48
N ASN A 24 -18.77 0.20 12.15
CA ASN A 24 -17.89 1.01 11.34
C ASN A 24 -18.26 2.51 11.25
N LYS A 25 -19.49 2.87 11.67
CA LYS A 25 -19.96 4.26 11.84
C LYS A 25 -19.83 4.77 13.27
N ALA A 26 -19.50 3.90 14.23
CA ALA A 26 -19.39 4.31 15.63
C ALA A 26 -18.11 5.13 15.87
N PRO A 27 -18.19 6.28 16.58
CA PRO A 27 -17.01 6.96 17.05
C PRO A 27 -16.21 6.07 18.01
N LYS A 28 -14.90 6.13 17.97
CA LYS A 28 -14.05 5.36 18.90
C LYS A 28 -14.41 5.60 20.37
N SER A 29 -14.75 6.85 20.73
CA SER A 29 -15.22 7.21 22.07
C SER A 29 -16.45 6.41 22.52
N PHE A 30 -17.39 6.15 21.60
CA PHE A 30 -18.55 5.31 21.86
C PHE A 30 -18.12 3.87 22.13
N LEU A 31 -17.26 3.26 21.32
CA LEU A 31 -16.79 1.90 21.51
C LEU A 31 -16.12 1.72 22.86
N TYR A 32 -15.19 2.61 23.22
CA TYR A 32 -14.54 2.56 24.55
C TYR A 32 -15.50 2.82 25.72
N LYS A 33 -16.55 3.64 25.52
CA LYS A 33 -17.61 3.82 26.51
C LYS A 33 -18.40 2.52 26.72
N MET A 34 -18.71 1.78 25.65
CA MET A 34 -19.43 0.50 25.74
C MET A 34 -18.58 -0.59 26.41
N LEU A 35 -17.29 -0.66 26.13
CA LEU A 35 -16.34 -1.54 26.82
C LEU A 35 -16.28 -1.25 28.33
N ARG A 36 -16.14 0.02 28.70
CA ARG A 36 -16.09 0.43 30.13
C ARG A 36 -17.36 0.08 30.88
N LYS A 37 -18.53 0.20 30.22
CA LYS A 37 -19.84 -0.10 30.80
C LYS A 37 -20.19 -1.60 30.77
N LYS A 38 -19.33 -2.48 30.27
CA LYS A 38 -19.58 -3.90 30.02
C LYS A 38 -20.75 -4.17 29.06
N ASN A 39 -21.16 -3.19 28.27
CA ASN A 39 -22.12 -3.39 27.17
C ASN A 39 -21.50 -4.12 25.98
N ILE A 40 -20.18 -4.17 25.92
CA ILE A 40 -19.40 -5.04 25.03
C ILE A 40 -18.40 -5.78 25.92
N THR A 41 -18.36 -7.12 25.80
CA THR A 41 -17.50 -7.98 26.63
C THR A 41 -16.71 -8.96 25.77
N LEU A 42 -15.58 -9.39 26.26
CA LEU A 42 -14.77 -10.47 25.71
C LEU A 42 -14.76 -11.64 26.69
N ASN A 43 -15.21 -12.81 26.25
CA ASN A 43 -15.33 -14.02 27.08
C ASN A 43 -16.11 -13.76 28.38
N GLY A 44 -17.18 -12.97 28.30
CA GLY A 44 -18.02 -12.59 29.46
C GLY A 44 -17.36 -11.59 30.42
N LYS A 45 -16.13 -11.14 30.18
CA LYS A 45 -15.39 -10.23 31.05
C LYS A 45 -15.32 -8.84 30.46
N LYS A 46 -15.09 -7.83 31.30
CA LYS A 46 -14.78 -6.47 30.91
C LYS A 46 -13.45 -6.46 30.14
N ALA A 47 -13.40 -5.73 29.03
CA ALA A 47 -12.22 -5.61 28.20
C ALA A 47 -11.82 -4.14 28.01
N SER A 48 -10.56 -3.90 27.67
CA SER A 48 -9.99 -2.58 27.42
C SER A 48 -10.02 -2.18 25.94
N GLY A 49 -10.14 -3.18 25.03
CA GLY A 49 -10.04 -3.03 23.58
C GLY A 49 -8.64 -3.30 23.03
N ASN A 50 -7.63 -3.42 23.88
CA ASN A 50 -6.25 -3.68 23.45
C ASN A 50 -5.92 -5.19 23.36
N GLU A 51 -6.82 -6.03 23.84
CA GLU A 51 -6.66 -7.47 23.83
C GLU A 51 -6.49 -7.99 22.42
N LYS A 52 -5.56 -8.92 22.23
CA LYS A 52 -5.36 -9.65 20.99
C LYS A 52 -6.33 -10.83 20.99
N LEU A 53 -7.21 -10.88 20.01
CA LEU A 53 -8.23 -11.91 19.91
C LEU A 53 -7.61 -13.26 19.53
N ALA A 54 -8.07 -14.33 20.17
CA ALA A 54 -7.69 -15.70 19.88
C ALA A 54 -8.87 -16.48 19.27
N LYS A 55 -8.59 -17.50 18.49
CA LYS A 55 -9.60 -18.44 17.99
C LYS A 55 -10.37 -19.02 19.17
N GLY A 56 -11.70 -19.02 19.07
CA GLY A 56 -12.60 -19.49 20.14
C GLY A 56 -13.05 -18.41 21.10
N ASP A 57 -12.45 -17.22 21.08
CA ASP A 57 -12.96 -16.08 21.87
C ASP A 57 -14.40 -15.74 21.49
N CYS A 58 -15.15 -15.27 22.49
CA CYS A 58 -16.55 -14.89 22.33
C CYS A 58 -16.73 -13.41 22.67
N VAL A 59 -17.14 -12.63 21.69
CA VAL A 59 -17.49 -11.22 21.84
C VAL A 59 -19.00 -11.09 21.97
N LYS A 60 -19.51 -10.51 23.08
CA LYS A 60 -20.92 -10.24 23.26
C LYS A 60 -21.21 -8.76 23.26
N LEU A 61 -22.19 -8.36 22.44
CA LEU A 61 -22.68 -6.99 22.34
C LEU A 61 -24.07 -6.90 22.96
N PHE A 62 -24.15 -6.32 24.14
CA PHE A 62 -25.39 -6.00 24.83
C PHE A 62 -25.90 -4.64 24.38
N LEU A 63 -26.16 -4.53 23.07
CA LEU A 63 -26.68 -3.35 22.38
C LEU A 63 -28.00 -3.73 21.73
N SER A 64 -28.92 -2.76 21.57
CA SER A 64 -30.15 -2.97 20.79
C SER A 64 -29.81 -3.12 19.31
N ASP A 65 -30.66 -3.84 18.58
CA ASP A 65 -30.47 -4.03 17.14
C ASP A 65 -30.52 -2.70 16.38
N GLU A 66 -31.34 -1.75 16.82
CA GLU A 66 -31.38 -0.37 16.30
C GLU A 66 -30.01 0.33 16.46
N THR A 67 -29.35 0.16 17.62
CA THR A 67 -28.01 0.74 17.85
C THR A 67 -26.98 0.11 16.94
N ILE A 68 -27.03 -1.21 16.76
CA ILE A 68 -26.11 -1.92 15.88
C ILE A 68 -26.34 -1.48 14.42
N GLN A 69 -27.57 -1.45 13.94
CA GLN A 69 -27.90 -0.98 12.59
C GLN A 69 -27.46 0.48 12.35
N LYS A 70 -27.71 1.36 13.33
CA LYS A 70 -27.27 2.77 13.26
C LYS A 70 -25.76 2.92 13.06
N PHE A 71 -24.97 2.05 13.69
CA PHE A 71 -23.52 2.11 13.68
C PHE A 71 -22.84 1.11 12.74
N SER A 72 -23.60 0.33 12.00
CA SER A 72 -23.10 -0.60 10.99
C SER A 72 -23.56 -0.16 9.60
N GLU A 73 -22.64 -0.18 8.65
CA GLU A 73 -22.93 0.06 7.22
C GLU A 73 -22.33 -1.08 6.42
N ALA A 74 -23.14 -1.68 5.55
CA ALA A 74 -22.68 -2.66 4.61
C ALA A 74 -21.64 -2.07 3.65
N PHE A 75 -20.79 -2.90 3.09
CA PHE A 75 -19.86 -2.47 2.06
C PHE A 75 -20.65 -2.10 0.81
N SER A 76 -20.43 -0.91 0.27
CA SER A 76 -21.12 -0.38 -0.92
C SER A 76 -20.16 0.04 -2.04
N GLY A 77 -18.86 -0.21 -1.86
CA GLY A 77 -17.81 0.21 -2.79
C GLY A 77 -17.53 -0.82 -3.89
N TYR A 78 -18.56 -1.48 -4.45
CA TYR A 78 -18.37 -2.44 -5.55
C TYR A 78 -17.86 -1.76 -6.81
N THR A 79 -16.89 -2.39 -7.44
CA THR A 79 -16.30 -1.94 -8.70
C THR A 79 -16.31 -3.06 -9.72
N ASN A 80 -16.31 -2.71 -11.01
CA ASN A 80 -16.28 -3.68 -12.13
C ASN A 80 -14.91 -3.74 -12.81
N VAL A 81 -13.86 -3.23 -12.18
CA VAL A 81 -12.52 -3.22 -12.78
C VAL A 81 -11.84 -4.56 -12.54
N SER A 82 -11.34 -5.17 -13.61
CA SER A 82 -10.49 -6.35 -13.54
C SER A 82 -9.15 -6.01 -12.92
N LEU A 83 -8.69 -6.81 -11.96
CA LEU A 83 -7.35 -6.72 -11.38
C LEU A 83 -6.34 -7.47 -12.27
N ASP A 84 -5.20 -6.84 -12.51
CA ASP A 84 -4.03 -7.51 -13.10
C ASP A 84 -3.24 -8.21 -11.98
N ILE A 85 -3.53 -9.51 -11.79
CA ILE A 85 -3.00 -10.33 -10.70
C ILE A 85 -1.72 -11.01 -11.15
N LEU A 86 -0.63 -10.75 -10.42
CA LEU A 86 0.68 -11.36 -10.66
C LEU A 86 0.89 -12.67 -9.89
N TYR A 87 0.28 -12.76 -8.71
CA TYR A 87 0.31 -13.94 -7.85
C TYR A 87 -0.86 -13.91 -6.89
N GLU A 88 -1.39 -15.08 -6.58
CA GLU A 88 -2.44 -15.25 -5.59
C GLU A 88 -2.32 -16.63 -4.93
N ASP A 89 -2.49 -16.67 -3.61
CA ASP A 89 -2.69 -17.89 -2.82
C ASP A 89 -3.83 -17.68 -1.80
N GLU A 90 -3.92 -18.54 -0.80
CA GLU A 90 -4.97 -18.45 0.22
C GLU A 90 -4.82 -17.20 1.10
N ASP A 91 -3.61 -16.73 1.33
CA ASP A 91 -3.27 -15.69 2.30
C ASP A 91 -3.01 -14.32 1.70
N ILE A 92 -2.42 -14.27 0.51
CA ILE A 92 -1.96 -13.03 -0.11
C ILE A 92 -2.30 -12.92 -1.59
N ILE A 93 -2.27 -11.69 -2.09
CA ILE A 93 -2.40 -11.37 -3.51
C ILE A 93 -1.41 -10.25 -3.88
N LEU A 94 -0.73 -10.42 -5.01
CA LEU A 94 0.14 -9.40 -5.62
C LEU A 94 -0.53 -8.86 -6.87
N ILE A 95 -0.72 -7.55 -6.93
CA ILE A 95 -1.50 -6.88 -7.97
C ILE A 95 -0.60 -5.88 -8.70
N ASN A 96 -0.61 -5.89 -10.03
CA ASN A 96 0.01 -4.86 -10.86
C ASN A 96 -0.91 -3.64 -10.95
N LYS A 97 -0.71 -2.67 -10.08
CA LYS A 97 -1.53 -1.45 -10.05
C LYS A 97 -1.23 -0.59 -11.28
N PRO A 98 -2.24 -0.17 -12.06
CA PRO A 98 -2.04 0.74 -13.17
C PRO A 98 -1.70 2.17 -12.72
N VAL A 99 -1.18 2.98 -13.64
CA VAL A 99 -1.06 4.44 -13.49
C VAL A 99 -2.46 5.06 -13.34
N GLY A 100 -2.58 6.11 -12.54
CA GLY A 100 -3.82 6.86 -12.33
C GLY A 100 -4.72 6.32 -11.21
N MET A 101 -4.56 5.06 -10.79
CA MET A 101 -5.34 4.44 -9.73
C MET A 101 -4.78 4.79 -8.34
N LEU A 102 -5.65 5.16 -7.40
CA LEU A 102 -5.28 5.32 -6.00
C LEU A 102 -5.02 3.97 -5.34
N SER A 103 -4.00 3.88 -4.50
CA SER A 103 -3.79 2.69 -3.65
C SER A 103 -4.87 2.58 -2.56
N GLN A 104 -5.22 3.70 -1.94
CA GLN A 104 -6.27 3.82 -0.93
C GLN A 104 -7.05 5.12 -1.16
N LYS A 105 -8.31 5.17 -0.74
CA LYS A 105 -9.13 6.39 -0.77
C LYS A 105 -8.47 7.52 0.01
N ALA A 106 -8.47 8.71 -0.55
CA ALA A 106 -8.18 9.97 0.13
C ALA A 106 -9.47 10.65 0.60
N ALA A 107 -10.56 10.56 -0.19
CA ALA A 107 -11.90 11.01 0.14
C ALA A 107 -12.90 9.85 0.04
N ARG A 108 -14.08 10.01 0.66
CA ARG A 108 -15.12 8.96 0.63
C ARG A 108 -15.62 8.61 -0.77
N SER A 109 -15.63 9.59 -1.67
CA SER A 109 -16.06 9.45 -3.07
C SER A 109 -15.01 8.81 -3.97
N ASP A 110 -13.77 8.67 -3.50
CA ASP A 110 -12.71 8.08 -4.32
C ASP A 110 -12.94 6.59 -4.52
N GLU A 111 -12.45 6.10 -5.64
CA GLU A 111 -12.28 4.69 -5.95
C GLU A 111 -10.78 4.34 -5.85
N SER A 112 -10.46 3.23 -5.24
CA SER A 112 -9.06 2.83 -5.04
C SER A 112 -8.86 1.33 -5.21
N LEU A 113 -7.60 0.92 -5.28
CA LEU A 113 -7.22 -0.50 -5.40
C LEU A 113 -7.83 -1.38 -4.29
N VAL A 114 -8.05 -0.82 -3.09
CA VAL A 114 -8.67 -1.57 -1.98
C VAL A 114 -10.11 -1.95 -2.30
N GLU A 115 -10.91 -1.05 -2.89
CA GLU A 115 -12.28 -1.36 -3.30
C GLU A 115 -12.31 -2.39 -4.43
N HIS A 116 -11.40 -2.28 -5.41
CA HIS A 116 -11.25 -3.30 -6.47
C HIS A 116 -10.89 -4.66 -5.90
N LEU A 117 -9.94 -4.71 -4.94
CA LEU A 117 -9.56 -5.94 -4.24
C LEU A 117 -10.75 -6.58 -3.52
N ILE A 118 -11.50 -5.80 -2.74
CA ILE A 118 -12.67 -6.32 -2.01
C ILE A 118 -13.72 -6.83 -2.98
N SER A 119 -14.02 -6.08 -4.05
CA SER A 119 -14.98 -6.50 -5.09
C SER A 119 -14.56 -7.80 -5.77
N TYR A 120 -13.29 -7.93 -6.11
CA TYR A 120 -12.73 -9.14 -6.68
C TYR A 120 -12.89 -10.35 -5.75
N LEU A 121 -12.55 -10.20 -4.46
CA LEU A 121 -12.63 -11.29 -3.50
C LEU A 121 -14.07 -11.74 -3.22
N ILE A 122 -15.05 -10.82 -3.29
CA ILE A 122 -16.47 -11.17 -3.19
C ILE A 122 -16.94 -11.88 -4.46
N GLN A 123 -16.60 -11.36 -5.65
CA GLN A 123 -16.98 -11.96 -6.93
C GLN A 123 -16.38 -13.36 -7.14
N SER A 124 -15.16 -13.59 -6.64
CA SER A 124 -14.51 -14.91 -6.67
C SER A 124 -14.96 -15.85 -5.55
N HIS A 125 -15.91 -15.44 -4.71
CA HIS A 125 -16.37 -16.20 -3.54
C HIS A 125 -15.27 -16.51 -2.51
N ALA A 126 -14.15 -15.81 -2.55
CA ALA A 126 -13.09 -15.93 -1.55
C ALA A 126 -13.47 -15.25 -0.21
N LEU A 127 -14.39 -14.28 -0.26
CA LEU A 127 -14.98 -13.61 0.90
C LEU A 127 -16.47 -13.38 0.67
N THR A 128 -17.21 -13.29 1.78
CA THR A 128 -18.62 -12.87 1.81
C THR A 128 -18.73 -11.44 2.34
N GLU A 129 -19.89 -10.81 2.13
CA GLU A 129 -20.18 -9.51 2.75
C GLU A 129 -20.20 -9.58 4.29
N GLU A 130 -20.60 -10.71 4.85
CA GLU A 130 -20.61 -10.92 6.32
C GLU A 130 -19.18 -10.95 6.86
N ASP A 131 -18.23 -11.57 6.13
CA ASP A 131 -16.82 -11.59 6.52
C ASP A 131 -16.24 -10.17 6.60
N LEU A 132 -16.69 -9.26 5.73
CA LEU A 132 -16.22 -7.86 5.75
C LEU A 132 -16.60 -7.09 7.02
N ARG A 133 -17.54 -7.59 7.82
CA ARG A 133 -17.91 -6.99 9.12
C ARG A 133 -16.82 -7.18 10.17
N THR A 134 -16.05 -8.24 10.08
CA THR A 134 -15.02 -8.61 11.07
C THR A 134 -13.61 -8.55 10.53
N PHE A 135 -13.44 -8.86 9.24
CA PHE A 135 -12.17 -8.78 8.52
C PHE A 135 -12.33 -7.94 7.25
N ARG A 136 -11.37 -7.08 6.95
CA ARG A 136 -11.29 -6.36 5.68
C ARG A 136 -9.93 -6.58 5.06
N PRO A 137 -9.86 -7.16 3.86
CA PRO A 137 -8.64 -7.21 3.06
C PRO A 137 -8.04 -5.83 2.88
N SER A 138 -6.74 -5.72 2.89
CA SER A 138 -6.06 -4.44 2.71
C SER A 138 -4.69 -4.63 2.09
N ILE A 139 -4.22 -3.57 1.46
CA ILE A 139 -2.87 -3.50 0.91
C ILE A 139 -1.83 -3.28 2.01
N CYS A 140 -0.63 -3.84 1.84
CA CYS A 140 0.47 -3.76 2.79
C CYS A 140 1.54 -2.74 2.38
N ASN A 141 1.59 -2.36 1.09
CA ASN A 141 2.40 -1.25 0.60
C ASN A 141 1.53 -0.31 -0.26
N ARG A 142 1.93 0.93 -0.35
CA ARG A 142 1.25 1.95 -1.15
C ARG A 142 2.16 2.46 -2.24
N LEU A 143 1.58 2.70 -3.41
CA LEU A 143 2.18 3.46 -4.49
C LEU A 143 1.43 4.78 -4.65
N ASP A 144 2.12 5.80 -5.13
CA ASP A 144 1.47 7.05 -5.52
C ASP A 144 0.40 6.78 -6.61
N ARG A 145 -0.58 7.67 -6.78
CA ARG A 145 -1.63 7.53 -7.80
C ARG A 145 -1.04 7.18 -9.17
N ASN A 146 0.00 7.90 -9.57
CA ASN A 146 0.62 7.80 -10.90
C ASN A 146 1.86 6.87 -10.93
N THR A 147 2.17 6.17 -9.87
CA THR A 147 3.17 5.11 -9.85
C THR A 147 2.47 3.78 -10.08
N SER A 148 2.91 3.04 -11.08
CA SER A 148 2.42 1.68 -11.41
C SER A 148 3.26 0.59 -10.76
N GLY A 149 2.79 -0.66 -10.84
CA GLY A 149 3.52 -1.85 -10.43
C GLY A 149 2.99 -2.53 -9.19
N ILE A 150 3.81 -3.33 -8.53
CA ILE A 150 3.39 -4.32 -7.55
C ILE A 150 2.88 -3.70 -6.27
N VAL A 151 1.65 -4.02 -5.94
CA VAL A 151 1.04 -3.81 -4.62
C VAL A 151 0.71 -5.18 -4.03
N ALA A 152 1.17 -5.42 -2.82
CA ALA A 152 0.90 -6.63 -2.06
C ALA A 152 -0.27 -6.39 -1.09
N ALA A 153 -1.18 -7.34 -1.00
CA ALA A 153 -2.33 -7.29 -0.12
C ALA A 153 -2.56 -8.61 0.61
N GLY A 154 -3.11 -8.54 1.83
CA GLY A 154 -3.54 -9.70 2.59
C GLY A 154 -4.99 -10.05 2.29
N LYS A 155 -5.24 -11.32 1.96
CA LYS A 155 -6.56 -11.91 1.77
C LYS A 155 -7.10 -12.51 3.06
N SER A 156 -6.21 -13.01 3.93
CA SER A 156 -6.49 -13.47 5.28
C SER A 156 -5.90 -12.54 6.33
N MET A 157 -6.35 -12.67 7.58
CA MET A 157 -5.76 -11.91 8.70
C MET A 157 -4.28 -12.30 8.89
N ALA A 158 -3.96 -13.58 8.79
CA ALA A 158 -2.58 -14.07 8.92
C ALA A 158 -1.68 -13.52 7.81
N GLY A 159 -2.13 -13.56 6.55
CA GLY A 159 -1.42 -12.98 5.41
C GLY A 159 -1.22 -11.48 5.55
N LEU A 160 -2.29 -10.75 5.92
CA LEU A 160 -2.24 -9.31 6.13
C LEU A 160 -1.24 -8.91 7.23
N GLN A 161 -1.24 -9.62 8.36
CA GLN A 161 -0.32 -9.35 9.46
C GLN A 161 1.13 -9.68 9.09
N SER A 162 1.36 -10.84 8.50
CA SER A 162 2.69 -11.30 8.09
C SER A 162 3.31 -10.36 7.05
N LEU A 163 2.57 -10.01 5.99
CA LEU A 163 3.04 -9.04 4.99
C LEU A 163 3.28 -7.66 5.61
N SER A 164 2.35 -7.16 6.43
CA SER A 164 2.49 -5.84 7.07
C SER A 164 3.73 -5.78 7.96
N GLN A 165 4.01 -6.85 8.71
CA GLN A 165 5.20 -6.96 9.54
C GLN A 165 6.46 -6.94 8.69
N MET A 166 6.51 -7.72 7.60
CA MET A 166 7.68 -7.78 6.70
C MET A 166 7.95 -6.44 6.01
N PHE A 167 6.91 -5.70 5.60
CA PHE A 167 7.07 -4.33 5.07
C PHE A 167 7.55 -3.35 6.15
N HIS A 168 7.04 -3.48 7.38
CA HIS A 168 7.46 -2.67 8.53
C HIS A 168 8.94 -2.91 8.85
N ASP A 169 9.35 -4.16 8.93
CA ASP A 169 10.71 -4.58 9.26
C ASP A 169 11.67 -4.44 8.06
N ARG A 170 11.15 -4.06 6.88
CA ARG A 170 11.90 -3.86 5.65
C ARG A 170 12.63 -5.12 5.16
N THR A 171 12.09 -6.29 5.43
CA THR A 171 12.65 -7.56 5.00
C THR A 171 12.33 -7.90 3.55
N ILE A 172 11.26 -7.32 2.99
CA ILE A 172 10.91 -7.44 1.56
C ILE A 172 11.73 -6.43 0.76
N GLY A 173 12.51 -6.93 -0.21
CA GLY A 173 13.20 -6.09 -1.19
C GLY A 173 12.20 -5.45 -2.15
N LYS A 174 12.30 -4.13 -2.35
CA LYS A 174 11.42 -3.34 -3.22
C LYS A 174 12.26 -2.66 -4.30
N TYR A 175 12.07 -3.09 -5.54
CA TYR A 175 12.84 -2.60 -6.67
C TYR A 175 11.92 -1.90 -7.66
N TYR A 176 12.32 -0.69 -8.05
CA TYR A 176 11.60 0.14 -9.01
C TYR A 176 12.43 0.33 -10.27
N LEU A 177 11.75 0.49 -11.39
CA LEU A 177 12.33 1.02 -12.61
C LEU A 177 11.86 2.46 -12.81
N CYS A 178 12.76 3.35 -13.19
CA CYS A 178 12.41 4.71 -13.52
C CYS A 178 13.30 5.29 -14.62
N LEU A 179 12.76 6.26 -15.38
CA LEU A 179 13.55 7.08 -16.29
C LEU A 179 13.85 8.43 -15.65
N THR A 180 15.13 8.78 -15.62
CA THR A 180 15.62 10.05 -15.08
C THR A 180 16.23 10.91 -16.17
N ALA A 181 16.20 12.22 -15.97
CA ALA A 181 16.96 13.16 -16.75
C ALA A 181 18.45 13.11 -16.38
N GLY A 182 19.31 13.25 -17.39
CA GLY A 182 20.76 13.21 -17.23
C GLY A 182 21.36 11.80 -17.34
N ILE A 183 22.67 11.76 -17.48
CA ILE A 183 23.45 10.53 -17.57
C ILE A 183 23.96 10.17 -16.19
N ILE A 184 23.69 8.95 -15.77
CA ILE A 184 24.19 8.35 -14.52
C ILE A 184 25.04 7.15 -14.90
N GLU A 185 26.31 7.18 -14.52
CA GLU A 185 27.28 6.15 -14.92
C GLU A 185 27.53 5.10 -13.86
N LYS A 186 27.33 5.44 -12.59
CA LYS A 186 27.72 4.58 -11.47
C LYS A 186 26.55 4.35 -10.49
N PRO A 187 26.48 3.17 -9.87
CA PRO A 187 25.59 2.93 -8.76
C PRO A 187 25.89 3.89 -7.60
N SER A 188 24.86 4.26 -6.85
CA SER A 188 25.01 5.09 -5.67
C SER A 188 23.93 4.79 -4.63
N GLN A 189 24.25 5.09 -3.38
CA GLN A 189 23.30 5.16 -2.28
C GLN A 189 23.18 6.60 -1.83
N VAL A 190 21.96 7.11 -1.77
CA VAL A 190 21.65 8.45 -1.29
C VAL A 190 20.92 8.34 0.03
N GLU A 191 21.40 9.10 1.01
CA GLU A 191 20.81 9.21 2.34
C GLU A 191 20.43 10.66 2.62
N GLY A 192 19.43 10.85 3.46
CA GLY A 192 18.96 12.16 3.86
C GLY A 192 17.80 12.07 4.82
N TRP A 193 17.19 13.20 5.06
CA TRP A 193 16.02 13.37 5.92
C TRP A 193 14.87 13.92 5.10
N LEU A 194 13.72 13.26 5.13
CA LEU A 194 12.53 13.68 4.41
C LEU A 194 11.58 14.38 5.37
N PHE A 195 11.30 15.63 5.08
CA PHE A 195 10.28 16.42 5.77
C PHE A 195 9.05 16.58 4.87
N LYS A 196 7.86 16.28 5.39
CA LYS A 196 6.61 16.39 4.64
C LYS A 196 5.84 17.64 5.08
N ASP A 197 5.55 18.52 4.13
CA ASP A 197 4.56 19.60 4.34
C ASP A 197 3.16 19.03 4.11
N GLU A 198 2.39 18.89 5.18
CA GLU A 198 1.04 18.32 5.11
C GLU A 198 0.04 19.21 4.34
N ARG A 199 0.27 20.53 4.24
CA ARG A 199 -0.62 21.47 3.55
C ARG A 199 -0.52 21.33 2.03
N THR A 200 0.71 21.21 1.53
CA THR A 200 0.98 21.12 0.08
C THR A 200 1.15 19.68 -0.39
N ASN A 201 1.21 18.73 0.54
CA ASN A 201 1.58 17.33 0.30
C ASN A 201 2.89 17.20 -0.50
N LYS A 202 3.80 18.20 -0.37
CA LYS A 202 5.17 18.14 -0.91
C LYS A 202 6.11 17.61 0.16
N VAL A 203 7.20 17.00 -0.30
CA VAL A 203 8.31 16.61 0.57
C VAL A 203 9.56 17.39 0.20
N GLU A 204 10.37 17.69 1.20
CA GLU A 204 11.67 18.32 1.10
C GLU A 204 12.73 17.35 1.60
N ILE A 205 13.86 17.29 0.91
CA ILE A 205 15.01 16.50 1.31
C ILE A 205 15.99 17.40 2.05
N LEU A 206 16.32 17.00 3.26
CA LEU A 206 17.22 17.73 4.16
C LEU A 206 18.50 16.90 4.36
N PHE A 207 19.65 17.59 4.50
CA PHE A 207 20.93 16.96 4.81
C PHE A 207 21.11 16.66 6.29
N GLN A 208 20.30 17.30 7.15
CA GLN A 208 20.34 17.12 8.60
C GLN A 208 18.96 16.84 9.16
N GLU A 209 18.92 16.16 10.28
CA GLU A 209 17.67 15.88 10.99
C GLU A 209 16.99 17.18 11.45
N ARG A 210 15.68 17.20 11.28
CA ARG A 210 14.79 18.25 11.76
C ARG A 210 13.60 17.63 12.49
N PRO A 211 13.04 18.21 13.53
CA PRO A 211 11.82 17.71 14.17
C PRO A 211 10.71 17.45 13.14
N GLY A 212 10.15 16.23 13.14
CA GLY A 212 9.14 15.79 12.18
C GLY A 212 9.69 15.27 10.86
N SER A 213 11.00 15.27 10.63
CA SER A 213 11.62 14.59 9.49
C SER A 213 11.87 13.12 9.76
N ALA A 214 12.03 12.34 8.69
CA ALA A 214 12.31 10.92 8.77
C ALA A 214 13.53 10.57 7.91
N ARG A 215 14.47 9.80 8.48
CA ARG A 215 15.63 9.31 7.73
C ARG A 215 15.16 8.44 6.56
N ILE A 216 15.75 8.67 5.40
CA ILE A 216 15.50 7.95 4.16
C ILE A 216 16.79 7.44 3.53
N ILE A 217 16.69 6.28 2.89
CA ILE A 217 17.81 5.63 2.18
C ILE A 217 17.24 5.09 0.86
N THR A 218 17.91 5.45 -0.24
CA THR A 218 17.58 5.01 -1.59
C THR A 218 18.85 4.57 -2.28
N GLU A 219 18.92 3.33 -2.70
CA GLU A 219 19.98 2.82 -3.56
C GLU A 219 19.52 2.83 -5.00
N TYR A 220 20.40 3.17 -5.93
CA TYR A 220 20.11 3.04 -7.35
C TYR A 220 21.32 2.58 -8.14
N ARG A 221 21.04 1.89 -9.24
CA ARG A 221 22.05 1.52 -10.23
C ARG A 221 21.55 1.83 -11.63
N PRO A 222 22.38 2.42 -12.49
CA PRO A 222 22.02 2.60 -13.89
C PRO A 222 21.98 1.24 -14.59
N ILE A 223 20.92 1.02 -15.38
CA ILE A 223 20.83 -0.13 -16.28
C ILE A 223 21.44 0.27 -17.61
N LYS A 224 21.01 1.41 -18.14
CA LYS A 224 21.52 1.95 -19.41
C LYS A 224 21.26 3.45 -19.48
N SER A 225 22.21 4.18 -20.06
CA SER A 225 22.14 5.62 -20.30
C SER A 225 22.32 5.92 -21.78
N HIS A 226 21.46 6.74 -22.33
CA HIS A 226 21.56 7.20 -23.73
C HIS A 226 20.74 8.48 -23.93
N ASP A 227 21.17 9.34 -24.84
CA ASP A 227 20.45 10.55 -25.28
C ASP A 227 19.92 11.42 -24.08
N GLY A 228 20.80 11.66 -23.11
CA GLY A 228 20.48 12.51 -21.96
C GLY A 228 19.50 11.91 -20.96
N VAL A 229 19.19 10.62 -21.05
CA VAL A 229 18.32 9.91 -20.10
C VAL A 229 18.99 8.65 -19.56
N THR A 230 18.59 8.23 -18.37
CA THR A 230 19.06 7.00 -17.76
C THR A 230 17.88 6.16 -17.28
N LEU A 231 17.86 4.88 -17.65
CA LEU A 231 17.02 3.89 -17.03
C LEU A 231 17.71 3.39 -15.75
N LEU A 232 17.08 3.61 -14.62
CA LEU A 232 17.57 3.16 -13.30
C LEU A 232 16.76 2.00 -12.75
N GLU A 233 17.44 1.06 -12.11
CA GLU A 233 16.84 0.25 -11.06
C GLU A 233 17.08 0.92 -9.71
N VAL A 234 16.05 1.11 -8.94
CA VAL A 234 16.08 1.74 -7.61
C VAL A 234 15.67 0.71 -6.55
N HIS A 235 16.55 0.46 -5.60
CA HIS A 235 16.23 -0.34 -4.41
C HIS A 235 15.77 0.59 -3.29
N LEU A 236 14.49 0.49 -2.94
CA LEU A 236 13.85 1.35 -1.94
C LEU A 236 14.01 0.75 -0.53
N ILE A 237 15.05 1.13 0.19
CA ILE A 237 15.34 0.64 1.55
C ILE A 237 14.27 1.14 2.53
N THR A 238 14.05 2.44 2.57
CA THR A 238 12.95 3.06 3.31
C THR A 238 11.79 3.38 2.36
N GLY A 239 10.57 3.53 2.86
CA GLY A 239 9.39 3.76 2.02
C GLY A 239 8.55 4.93 2.52
N LYS A 240 8.98 6.17 2.25
CA LYS A 240 8.23 7.39 2.59
C LYS A 240 7.55 7.98 1.35
N THR A 241 6.52 8.78 1.58
CA THR A 241 5.77 9.46 0.50
C THR A 241 6.70 10.19 -0.45
N HIS A 242 6.54 9.97 -1.76
CA HIS A 242 7.33 10.55 -2.84
C HIS A 242 8.85 10.36 -2.71
N GLN A 243 9.35 9.43 -1.88
CA GLN A 243 10.78 9.34 -1.55
C GLN A 243 11.68 9.27 -2.78
N ILE A 244 11.47 8.29 -3.69
CA ILE A 244 12.29 8.13 -4.89
C ILE A 244 12.28 9.41 -5.73
N ARG A 245 11.12 10.00 -5.92
CA ARG A 245 10.89 11.20 -6.74
C ARG A 245 11.67 12.40 -6.24
N ALA A 246 11.52 12.71 -4.94
CA ALA A 246 12.21 13.85 -4.34
C ALA A 246 13.71 13.58 -4.15
N HIS A 247 14.09 12.35 -3.81
CA HIS A 247 15.48 11.99 -3.55
C HIS A 247 16.34 12.06 -4.83
N LEU A 248 15.84 11.49 -5.95
CA LEU A 248 16.56 11.59 -7.22
C LEU A 248 16.59 13.02 -7.75
N ALA A 249 15.53 13.81 -7.55
CA ALA A 249 15.52 15.22 -7.89
C ALA A 249 16.55 16.03 -7.08
N SER A 250 16.73 15.73 -5.79
CA SER A 250 17.69 16.43 -4.92
C SER A 250 19.15 16.19 -5.29
N VAL A 251 19.44 15.11 -6.02
CA VAL A 251 20.79 14.82 -6.54
C VAL A 251 20.95 15.15 -8.02
N GLY A 252 20.03 15.96 -8.60
CA GLY A 252 20.14 16.47 -9.96
C GLY A 252 19.61 15.53 -11.06
N HIS A 253 18.97 14.42 -10.70
CA HIS A 253 18.44 13.42 -11.64
C HIS A 253 16.91 13.24 -11.49
N PRO A 254 16.10 14.29 -11.75
CA PRO A 254 14.65 14.19 -11.58
C PRO A 254 14.04 13.16 -12.52
N LEU A 255 12.92 12.57 -12.10
CA LEU A 255 12.15 11.64 -12.93
C LEU A 255 11.51 12.37 -14.10
N ILE A 256 11.56 11.75 -15.27
CA ILE A 256 10.86 12.23 -16.46
C ILE A 256 9.34 12.08 -16.24
N GLY A 257 8.58 13.15 -16.58
CA GLY A 257 7.13 13.21 -16.38
C GLY A 257 6.69 13.54 -14.95
N ASP A 258 7.62 13.84 -14.04
CA ASP A 258 7.25 14.25 -12.68
C ASP A 258 6.95 15.74 -12.61
N HIS A 259 5.66 16.11 -12.62
CA HIS A 259 5.23 17.52 -12.54
C HIS A 259 5.48 18.18 -11.18
N LYS A 260 5.87 17.41 -10.14
CA LYS A 260 6.05 17.93 -8.79
C LYS A 260 7.50 18.18 -8.42
N TYR A 261 8.40 17.32 -8.88
CA TYR A 261 9.84 17.35 -8.58
C TYR A 261 10.71 17.34 -9.85
N GLY A 262 10.10 17.17 -11.02
CA GLY A 262 10.80 17.06 -12.31
C GLY A 262 11.19 18.39 -12.92
N ALA A 263 11.96 18.32 -14.01
CA ALA A 263 12.36 19.46 -14.81
C ALA A 263 11.24 19.88 -15.78
N SER A 264 10.70 21.08 -15.60
CA SER A 264 9.52 21.57 -16.35
C SER A 264 9.72 21.61 -17.87
N GLN A 265 10.94 21.90 -18.34
CA GLN A 265 11.25 21.94 -19.78
C GLN A 265 11.20 20.53 -20.37
N ILE A 266 11.89 19.57 -19.74
CA ILE A 266 11.92 18.16 -20.16
C ILE A 266 10.50 17.58 -20.15
N ASN A 267 9.73 17.84 -19.09
CA ASN A 267 8.37 17.35 -18.98
C ASN A 267 7.47 17.85 -20.11
N ARG A 268 7.60 19.13 -20.52
CA ARG A 268 6.85 19.68 -21.67
C ARG A 268 7.22 18.99 -22.99
N GLU A 269 8.50 18.70 -23.22
CA GLU A 269 8.95 17.98 -24.41
C GLU A 269 8.35 16.56 -24.47
N TYR A 270 8.35 15.85 -23.33
CA TYR A 270 7.79 14.51 -23.27
C TYR A 270 6.25 14.50 -23.32
N GLU A 271 5.60 15.52 -22.78
CA GLU A 271 4.15 15.71 -22.91
C GLU A 271 3.75 15.95 -24.38
N GLN A 272 4.45 16.83 -25.09
CA GLN A 272 4.20 17.11 -26.51
C GLN A 272 4.45 15.90 -27.39
N LYS A 273 5.59 15.21 -27.19
CA LYS A 273 6.00 14.10 -28.06
C LYS A 273 5.27 12.79 -27.74
N TYR A 274 5.05 12.50 -26.47
CA TYR A 274 4.57 11.19 -26.01
C TYR A 274 3.21 11.25 -25.33
N HIS A 275 2.63 12.43 -25.14
CA HIS A 275 1.45 12.66 -24.29
C HIS A 275 1.64 12.14 -22.87
N LEU A 276 2.87 12.26 -22.35
CA LEU A 276 3.21 11.81 -21.01
C LEU A 276 2.67 12.77 -19.96
N GLN A 277 1.79 12.26 -19.07
CA GLN A 277 1.12 13.08 -18.05
C GLN A 277 1.57 12.76 -16.62
N SER A 278 2.50 11.83 -16.46
CA SER A 278 2.94 11.39 -15.12
C SER A 278 4.36 10.83 -15.13
N GLN A 279 4.95 10.76 -13.94
CA GLN A 279 6.31 10.24 -13.76
C GLN A 279 6.46 8.81 -14.30
N LEU A 280 7.56 8.56 -15.00
CA LEU A 280 7.97 7.22 -15.39
C LEU A 280 8.65 6.52 -14.22
N LEU A 281 7.80 5.99 -13.33
CA LEU A 281 8.19 5.25 -12.12
C LEU A 281 7.29 4.02 -11.97
N HIS A 282 7.90 2.87 -11.83
CA HIS A 282 7.22 1.58 -11.80
C HIS A 282 7.80 0.68 -10.69
N ALA A 283 6.97 0.20 -9.79
CA ALA A 283 7.34 -0.81 -8.78
C ALA A 283 7.46 -2.17 -9.47
N ALA A 284 8.65 -2.44 -10.00
CA ALA A 284 8.88 -3.52 -10.97
C ALA A 284 9.06 -4.89 -10.33
N ARG A 285 9.62 -4.96 -9.09
CA ARG A 285 9.98 -6.24 -8.50
C ARG A 285 9.89 -6.21 -6.98
N LEU A 286 9.30 -7.28 -6.42
CA LEU A 286 9.34 -7.59 -4.99
C LEU A 286 10.17 -8.86 -4.77
N GLN A 287 11.07 -8.84 -3.80
CA GLN A 287 11.90 -9.97 -3.40
C GLN A 287 11.56 -10.36 -1.96
N PHE A 288 11.05 -11.57 -1.79
CA PHE A 288 10.72 -12.12 -0.48
C PHE A 288 11.96 -12.77 0.16
N PRO A 289 12.16 -12.56 1.48
CA PRO A 289 13.21 -13.26 2.22
C PRO A 289 12.83 -14.72 2.45
N VAL A 290 13.61 -15.40 3.28
CA VAL A 290 13.18 -16.69 3.86
C VAL A 290 11.93 -16.44 4.69
N CYS A 291 10.84 -17.08 4.31
CA CYS A 291 9.55 -17.02 5.00
C CYS A 291 9.20 -18.38 5.60
N THR A 292 8.53 -18.36 6.74
CA THR A 292 8.03 -19.54 7.43
C THR A 292 6.53 -19.39 7.67
N GLN A 293 5.85 -20.46 8.01
CA GLN A 293 4.42 -20.49 8.33
C GLN A 293 3.56 -19.95 7.15
N THR A 294 2.75 -18.94 7.41
CA THR A 294 1.73 -18.39 6.49
C THR A 294 2.29 -18.00 5.12
N LEU A 295 3.51 -17.50 5.03
CA LEU A 295 4.11 -17.03 3.77
C LEU A 295 5.16 -17.99 3.19
N CYS A 296 5.15 -19.28 3.57
CA CYS A 296 6.11 -20.26 3.06
C CYS A 296 6.06 -20.41 1.54
N ASN A 297 4.88 -20.24 0.93
CA ASN A 297 4.68 -20.35 -0.53
C ASN A 297 5.45 -19.28 -1.34
N VAL A 298 5.79 -18.16 -0.73
CA VAL A 298 6.56 -17.07 -1.38
C VAL A 298 7.99 -16.94 -0.88
N SER A 299 8.42 -17.87 -0.02
CA SER A 299 9.77 -17.88 0.54
C SER A 299 10.85 -17.88 -0.53
N LYS A 300 11.79 -16.92 -0.47
CA LYS A 300 12.89 -16.68 -1.42
C LYS A 300 12.45 -16.45 -2.88
N LYS A 301 11.16 -16.18 -3.13
CA LYS A 301 10.66 -15.90 -4.48
C LYS A 301 10.79 -14.42 -4.82
N GLU A 302 10.94 -14.17 -6.10
CA GLU A 302 10.82 -12.83 -6.71
C GLU A 302 9.59 -12.78 -7.61
N PHE A 303 8.90 -11.64 -7.57
CA PHE A 303 7.77 -11.36 -8.43
C PHE A 303 8.04 -10.08 -9.19
N THR A 304 7.76 -10.10 -10.50
CA THR A 304 7.99 -8.97 -11.38
C THR A 304 6.68 -8.52 -12.02
N ALA A 305 6.53 -7.20 -12.19
CA ALA A 305 5.44 -6.62 -12.95
C ALA A 305 5.96 -6.13 -14.30
N PRO A 306 5.22 -6.38 -15.40
CA PRO A 306 5.59 -5.86 -16.71
C PRO A 306 5.50 -4.32 -16.74
N LEU A 307 6.43 -3.68 -17.44
CA LEU A 307 6.39 -2.23 -17.65
C LEU A 307 5.09 -1.79 -18.35
N PRO A 308 4.49 -0.67 -17.95
CA PRO A 308 3.39 -0.07 -18.69
C PRO A 308 3.79 0.22 -20.15
N LYS A 309 2.87 -0.01 -21.10
CA LYS A 309 3.12 0.17 -22.55
C LYS A 309 3.77 1.52 -22.90
N GLN A 310 3.29 2.60 -22.27
CA GLN A 310 3.85 3.94 -22.51
C GLN A 310 5.29 4.05 -22.00
N PHE A 311 5.58 3.52 -20.80
CA PHE A 311 6.93 3.50 -20.25
C PHE A 311 7.87 2.69 -21.17
N TYR A 312 7.47 1.47 -21.53
CA TYR A 312 8.24 0.60 -22.42
C TYR A 312 8.57 1.30 -23.75
N ARG A 313 7.55 1.89 -24.42
CA ARG A 313 7.72 2.60 -25.69
C ARG A 313 8.74 3.73 -25.57
N ILE A 314 8.62 4.59 -24.56
CA ILE A 314 9.51 5.72 -24.36
C ILE A 314 10.95 5.25 -24.10
N ALA A 315 11.13 4.26 -23.24
CA ALA A 315 12.45 3.72 -22.91
C ALA A 315 13.12 3.04 -24.12
N ALA A 316 12.35 2.33 -24.95
CA ALA A 316 12.84 1.71 -26.19
C ALA A 316 13.24 2.78 -27.23
N GLU A 317 12.40 3.80 -27.49
CA GLU A 317 12.71 4.88 -28.41
C GLU A 317 13.93 5.72 -27.97
N LYS A 318 14.14 5.83 -26.66
CA LYS A 318 15.34 6.44 -26.08
C LYS A 318 16.56 5.53 -26.06
N GLY A 319 16.45 4.29 -26.52
CA GLY A 319 17.55 3.34 -26.60
C GLY A 319 18.10 2.89 -25.26
N VAL A 320 17.30 2.94 -24.17
CA VAL A 320 17.72 2.61 -22.81
C VAL A 320 17.10 1.31 -22.25
N LEU A 321 16.32 0.60 -23.07
CA LEU A 321 15.89 -0.77 -22.80
C LEU A 321 16.90 -1.78 -23.32
#